data_6b40b8bec6e74e1b09cc68e2629c2e12
#
_entry.id   6b40b8bec6e74e1b09cc68e2629c2e12
#
_cell.length_a   1.000
_cell.length_b   1.000
_cell.length_c   1.000
_cell.angle_alpha   90.00
_cell.angle_beta   90.00
_cell.angle_gamma   90.00
#
_symmetry.space_group_name_H-M   'P 1'
#
loop_
_entity.id
_entity.type
_entity.pdbx_description
1 polymer ?
#
loop_
_entity_poly.entity_id
_entity_poly.type
_entity_poly.pdbx_seq_one_letter_code
_entity_poly.pdbx_strand_id
1 'polypeptide(L)'
;GDPAVPAEDERGRGAVIRESSLMAPYIKHPTTTRGIMLDVMLCMAALSLIAAFYYGWRAVMLGVVSMAVCMLCEWLGSILRLERHNAHDISALVTGMMIPLMLPASIPYYVVIVADVFAILLVKYAFGGTGYNLFYPPGGLLFVTLCWPQLVFAYPATFTNPEVFGEVTARTTNSIAYVLSVGSVPSTDMTSVMLGLYPGPMGTLNSLVLLACMLYLAARGSIGLWQPLITLGVVAVFAAFFPRAAYSSLASMYYEIFGTAALFGTIFMLSEPVTGATREEGRLLSSIVAGLLLVGYNYFGAYQQGILLVVLLMNIINHHIDTVTEKRMQKERRARYAKREAAGDQ
;
A
#
# COMPACT_ATOMS: atom_id res chain seq x y z
N GLY A 1 -68.63 -18.66 20.27
CA GLY A 1 -68.16 -17.30 20.14
C GLY A 1 -66.63 -17.29 20.06
N ASP A 2 -66.10 -17.16 18.85
CA ASP A 2 -64.65 -16.96 18.62
C ASP A 2 -64.30 -15.51 18.96
N PRO A 3 -63.19 -15.24 19.66
CA PRO A 3 -62.73 -13.90 19.86
C PRO A 3 -62.05 -13.37 18.61
N ALA A 4 -62.51 -12.21 18.12
CA ALA A 4 -61.95 -11.48 17.00
C ALA A 4 -60.47 -11.12 17.25
N VAL A 5 -59.58 -11.50 16.32
CA VAL A 5 -58.18 -11.13 16.27
C VAL A 5 -58.11 -9.62 15.91
N PRO A 6 -57.33 -8.81 16.61
CA PRO A 6 -57.28 -7.36 16.34
C PRO A 6 -56.58 -7.05 15.01
N ALA A 7 -57.16 -6.15 14.23
CA ALA A 7 -56.74 -5.72 12.89
C ALA A 7 -55.41 -4.88 12.87
N GLU A 8 -54.64 -4.85 13.95
CA GLU A 8 -53.37 -4.06 14.02
C GLU A 8 -52.17 -4.80 13.47
N ASP A 9 -52.21 -6.14 13.27
CA ASP A 9 -51.06 -6.93 12.85
C ASP A 9 -50.80 -6.90 11.32
N GLU A 10 -51.79 -6.53 10.51
CA GLU A 10 -51.63 -6.45 9.05
C GLU A 10 -50.88 -5.18 8.59
N ARG A 11 -50.99 -4.08 9.33
CA ARG A 11 -50.26 -2.84 9.01
C ARG A 11 -48.78 -2.94 9.36
N GLY A 12 -48.42 -3.62 10.42
CA GLY A 12 -47.06 -3.90 10.82
C GLY A 12 -46.34 -4.81 9.84
N ARG A 13 -46.99 -5.87 9.37
CA ARG A 13 -46.42 -6.80 8.35
C ARG A 13 -46.26 -6.14 6.98
N GLY A 14 -47.20 -5.30 6.57
CA GLY A 14 -47.11 -4.53 5.33
C GLY A 14 -45.96 -3.52 5.32
N ALA A 15 -45.65 -2.91 6.46
CA ALA A 15 -44.52 -1.97 6.61
C ALA A 15 -43.16 -2.70 6.60
N VAL A 16 -43.05 -3.83 7.31
CA VAL A 16 -41.83 -4.65 7.36
C VAL A 16 -41.52 -5.28 5.98
N ILE A 17 -42.55 -5.72 5.25
CA ILE A 17 -42.38 -6.24 3.88
C ILE A 17 -42.01 -5.14 2.90
N ARG A 18 -42.46 -3.89 3.09
CA ARG A 18 -42.04 -2.74 2.27
C ARG A 18 -40.63 -2.31 2.56
N GLU A 19 -40.15 -2.36 3.81
CA GLU A 19 -38.73 -2.06 4.12
C GLU A 19 -37.79 -3.14 3.60
N SER A 20 -38.16 -4.41 3.64
CA SER A 20 -37.34 -5.49 3.09
C SER A 20 -37.27 -5.49 1.55
N SER A 21 -38.28 -4.94 0.86
CA SER A 21 -38.27 -4.80 -0.60
C SER A 21 -37.50 -3.54 -1.09
N LEU A 22 -37.14 -2.64 -0.19
CA LEU A 22 -36.30 -1.46 -0.47
C LEU A 22 -34.78 -1.75 -0.31
N MET A 23 -34.41 -2.94 0.14
CA MET A 23 -33.03 -3.38 0.01
C MET A 23 -32.74 -3.64 -1.48
N ALA A 24 -32.11 -2.67 -2.12
CA ALA A 24 -31.65 -2.75 -3.48
C ALA A 24 -30.92 -4.08 -3.70
N PRO A 25 -31.08 -4.75 -4.86
CA PRO A 25 -30.39 -5.99 -5.13
C PRO A 25 -28.89 -5.78 -4.90
N TYR A 26 -28.31 -6.60 -4.05
CA TYR A 26 -26.87 -6.58 -3.77
C TYR A 26 -26.18 -6.98 -5.07
N ILE A 27 -25.68 -5.98 -5.81
CA ILE A 27 -24.83 -6.21 -6.97
C ILE A 27 -23.53 -6.74 -6.37
N LYS A 28 -23.37 -8.07 -6.38
CA LYS A 28 -22.10 -8.70 -6.02
C LYS A 28 -21.07 -8.24 -7.05
N HIS A 29 -20.16 -7.39 -6.64
CA HIS A 29 -19.00 -7.06 -7.46
C HIS A 29 -18.23 -8.36 -7.75
N PRO A 30 -17.82 -8.64 -8.99
CA PRO A 30 -17.15 -9.89 -9.34
C PRO A 30 -15.80 -10.08 -8.63
N THR A 31 -15.21 -9.00 -8.11
CA THR A 31 -13.93 -9.02 -7.39
C THR A 31 -14.15 -9.30 -5.90
N THR A 32 -13.68 -10.46 -5.45
CA THR A 32 -13.62 -10.78 -4.01
C THR A 32 -12.32 -10.26 -3.42
N THR A 33 -12.32 -9.88 -2.13
CA THR A 33 -11.11 -9.45 -1.40
C THR A 33 -9.97 -10.47 -1.54
N ARG A 34 -10.32 -11.76 -1.51
CA ARG A 34 -9.35 -12.85 -1.73
C ARG A 34 -8.74 -12.81 -3.13
N GLY A 35 -9.54 -12.50 -4.16
CA GLY A 35 -9.06 -12.36 -5.54
C GLY A 35 -8.07 -11.22 -5.68
N ILE A 36 -8.37 -10.07 -5.07
CA ILE A 36 -7.47 -8.90 -5.05
C ILE A 36 -6.13 -9.23 -4.38
N MET A 37 -6.17 -9.90 -3.21
CA MET A 37 -4.95 -10.31 -2.50
C MET A 37 -4.11 -11.31 -3.32
N LEU A 38 -4.75 -12.23 -4.05
CA LEU A 38 -4.05 -13.16 -4.94
C LEU A 38 -3.41 -12.44 -6.14
N ASP A 39 -4.07 -11.46 -6.74
CA ASP A 39 -3.53 -10.65 -7.83
C ASP A 39 -2.29 -9.85 -7.35
N VAL A 40 -2.36 -9.25 -6.16
CA VAL A 40 -1.22 -8.55 -5.54
C VAL A 40 -0.08 -9.52 -5.26
N MET A 41 -0.37 -10.71 -4.71
CA MET A 41 0.63 -11.74 -4.42
C MET A 41 1.34 -12.21 -5.70
N LEU A 42 0.60 -12.35 -6.80
CA LEU A 42 1.18 -12.69 -8.11
C LEU A 42 2.18 -11.64 -8.59
N CYS A 43 1.81 -10.36 -8.48
CA CYS A 43 2.73 -9.26 -8.82
C CYS A 43 3.97 -9.24 -7.93
N MET A 44 3.81 -9.45 -6.61
CA MET A 44 4.94 -9.51 -5.69
C MET A 44 5.84 -10.74 -5.95
N ALA A 45 5.26 -11.87 -6.36
CA ALA A 45 6.02 -13.04 -6.77
C ALA A 45 6.89 -12.74 -8.01
N ALA A 46 6.36 -12.03 -9.01
CA ALA A 46 7.14 -11.58 -10.16
C ALA A 46 8.30 -10.66 -9.75
N LEU A 47 8.07 -9.71 -8.84
CA LEU A 47 9.12 -8.85 -8.30
C LEU A 47 10.16 -9.64 -7.49
N SER A 48 9.74 -10.65 -6.72
CA SER A 48 10.65 -11.53 -5.97
C SER A 48 11.53 -12.37 -6.90
N LEU A 49 11.00 -12.83 -8.05
CA LEU A 49 11.79 -13.51 -9.07
C LEU A 49 12.87 -12.60 -9.67
N ILE A 50 12.54 -11.35 -9.91
CA ILE A 50 13.51 -10.36 -10.39
C ILE A 50 14.56 -10.06 -9.31
N ALA A 51 14.14 -9.90 -8.05
CA ALA A 51 15.08 -9.74 -6.94
C ALA A 51 16.02 -10.94 -6.83
N ALA A 52 15.52 -12.17 -7.04
CA ALA A 52 16.34 -13.38 -7.10
C ALA A 52 17.33 -13.37 -8.26
N PHE A 53 16.95 -12.82 -9.40
CA PHE A 53 17.86 -12.67 -10.54
C PHE A 53 19.01 -11.71 -10.25
N TYR A 54 18.74 -10.59 -9.53
CA TYR A 54 19.77 -9.59 -9.20
C TYR A 54 20.64 -9.97 -7.99
N TYR A 55 20.06 -10.61 -6.97
CA TYR A 55 20.71 -10.86 -5.67
C TYR A 55 20.80 -12.35 -5.30
N GLY A 56 20.43 -13.24 -6.21
CA GLY A 56 20.53 -14.68 -6.02
C GLY A 56 19.57 -15.24 -4.96
N TRP A 57 19.92 -16.40 -4.43
CA TRP A 57 19.09 -17.17 -3.50
C TRP A 57 18.81 -16.48 -2.16
N ARG A 58 19.65 -15.52 -1.76
CA ARG A 58 19.43 -14.77 -0.52
C ARG A 58 18.13 -13.99 -0.55
N ALA A 59 17.80 -13.33 -1.67
CA ALA A 59 16.55 -12.61 -1.83
C ALA A 59 15.32 -13.53 -1.68
N VAL A 60 15.39 -14.74 -2.25
CA VAL A 60 14.34 -15.76 -2.10
C VAL A 60 14.19 -16.18 -0.65
N MET A 61 15.31 -16.49 0.01
CA MET A 61 15.29 -16.94 1.42
C MET A 61 14.77 -15.89 2.37
N LEU A 62 15.08 -14.60 2.16
CA LEU A 62 14.50 -13.50 2.92
C LEU A 62 12.96 -13.48 2.76
N GLY A 63 12.45 -13.64 1.55
CA GLY A 63 11.02 -13.74 1.29
C GLY A 63 10.37 -14.95 1.95
N VAL A 64 10.98 -16.12 1.85
CA VAL A 64 10.46 -17.37 2.46
C VAL A 64 10.44 -17.27 3.99
N VAL A 65 11.52 -16.77 4.61
CA VAL A 65 11.59 -16.59 6.06
C VAL A 65 10.53 -15.59 6.52
N SER A 66 10.40 -14.46 5.84
CA SER A 66 9.39 -13.45 6.20
C SER A 66 7.96 -14.01 6.07
N MET A 67 7.63 -14.71 4.98
CA MET A 67 6.31 -15.35 4.84
C MET A 67 6.05 -16.36 5.97
N ALA A 68 7.04 -17.19 6.32
CA ALA A 68 6.89 -18.17 7.40
C ALA A 68 6.67 -17.50 8.76
N VAL A 69 7.42 -16.45 9.06
CA VAL A 69 7.28 -15.68 10.30
C VAL A 69 5.92 -14.97 10.36
N CYS A 70 5.49 -14.33 9.28
CA CYS A 70 4.18 -13.69 9.21
C CYS A 70 3.03 -14.68 9.44
N MET A 71 3.11 -15.88 8.86
CA MET A 71 2.10 -16.94 9.09
C MET A 71 2.11 -17.44 10.53
N LEU A 72 3.29 -17.62 11.13
CA LEU A 72 3.40 -18.00 12.55
C LEU A 72 2.84 -16.92 13.46
N CYS A 73 3.13 -15.65 13.19
CA CYS A 73 2.59 -14.52 13.95
C CYS A 73 1.06 -14.41 13.79
N GLU A 74 0.52 -14.68 12.60
CA GLU A 74 -0.92 -14.70 12.35
C GLU A 74 -1.59 -15.81 13.16
N TRP A 75 -1.03 -17.02 13.14
CA TRP A 75 -1.53 -18.15 13.93
C TRP A 75 -1.47 -17.83 15.43
N LEU A 76 -0.37 -17.28 15.93
CA LEU A 76 -0.22 -16.90 17.33
C LEU A 76 -1.20 -15.79 17.73
N GLY A 77 -1.37 -14.77 16.89
CA GLY A 77 -2.30 -13.67 17.11
C GLY A 77 -3.76 -14.12 17.17
N SER A 78 -4.14 -15.09 16.31
CA SER A 78 -5.49 -15.66 16.31
C SER A 78 -5.79 -16.45 17.60
N ILE A 79 -4.80 -17.15 18.15
CA ILE A 79 -4.93 -17.84 19.44
C ILE A 79 -5.09 -16.85 20.59
N LEU A 80 -4.27 -15.77 20.61
CA LEU A 80 -4.33 -14.77 21.67
C LEU A 80 -5.68 -14.04 21.74
N ARG A 81 -6.35 -13.87 20.60
CA ARG A 81 -7.65 -13.20 20.52
C ARG A 81 -8.85 -14.13 20.67
N LEU A 82 -8.65 -15.44 20.78
CA LEU A 82 -9.73 -16.44 20.78
C LEU A 82 -10.66 -16.32 19.56
N GLU A 83 -10.18 -15.74 18.48
CA GLU A 83 -10.91 -15.66 17.21
C GLU A 83 -10.87 -17.02 16.52
N ARG A 84 -11.97 -17.39 15.83
CA ARG A 84 -11.98 -18.61 15.01
C ARG A 84 -10.89 -18.49 13.97
N HIS A 85 -9.96 -19.42 14.01
CA HIS A 85 -8.82 -19.50 13.12
C HIS A 85 -9.30 -19.58 11.66
N ASN A 86 -9.25 -18.48 10.95
CA ASN A 86 -9.42 -18.45 9.51
C ASN A 86 -8.06 -18.78 8.85
N ALA A 87 -7.74 -20.09 8.79
CA ALA A 87 -6.53 -20.62 8.15
C ALA A 87 -6.35 -20.22 6.66
N HIS A 88 -7.26 -19.42 6.13
CA HIS A 88 -7.28 -18.95 4.74
C HIS A 88 -6.98 -17.45 4.59
N ASP A 89 -6.45 -16.78 5.62
CA ASP A 89 -6.13 -15.35 5.52
C ASP A 89 -4.82 -15.14 4.76
N ILE A 90 -4.96 -14.82 3.46
CA ILE A 90 -3.83 -14.57 2.54
C ILE A 90 -3.10 -13.27 2.90
N SER A 91 -3.69 -12.40 3.75
CA SER A 91 -3.11 -11.10 4.08
C SER A 91 -1.73 -11.19 4.75
N ALA A 92 -1.51 -12.21 5.57
CA ALA A 92 -0.21 -12.45 6.20
C ALA A 92 0.88 -12.82 5.18
N LEU A 93 0.53 -13.60 4.14
CA LEU A 93 1.45 -13.93 3.07
C LEU A 93 1.82 -12.70 2.23
N VAL A 94 0.84 -11.85 1.91
CA VAL A 94 1.08 -10.60 1.19
C VAL A 94 2.02 -9.70 2.00
N THR A 95 1.80 -9.57 3.31
CA THR A 95 2.68 -8.82 4.20
C THR A 95 4.10 -9.38 4.21
N GLY A 96 4.24 -10.71 4.36
CA GLY A 96 5.53 -11.40 4.36
C GLY A 96 6.29 -11.33 3.03
N MET A 97 5.61 -11.06 1.91
CA MET A 97 6.27 -10.76 0.64
C MET A 97 6.62 -9.28 0.50
N MET A 98 5.78 -8.39 1.00
CA MET A 98 5.94 -6.93 0.87
C MET A 98 7.12 -6.41 1.69
N ILE A 99 7.28 -6.89 2.93
CA ILE A 99 8.32 -6.41 3.84
C ILE A 99 9.73 -6.62 3.28
N PRO A 100 10.16 -7.84 2.89
CA PRO A 100 11.50 -8.02 2.34
C PRO A 100 11.71 -7.30 1.01
N LEU A 101 10.69 -7.13 0.17
CA LEU A 101 10.80 -6.38 -1.09
C LEU A 101 11.12 -4.90 -0.88
N MET A 102 10.76 -4.32 0.25
CA MET A 102 11.09 -2.93 0.60
C MET A 102 12.43 -2.79 1.34
N LEU A 103 13.12 -3.90 1.60
CA LEU A 103 14.40 -3.95 2.29
C LEU A 103 15.55 -4.29 1.32
N PRO A 104 16.82 -4.00 1.68
CA PRO A 104 17.96 -4.40 0.88
C PRO A 104 18.25 -5.91 0.99
N ALA A 105 18.84 -6.51 -0.03
CA ALA A 105 19.26 -7.92 0.00
C ALA A 105 20.38 -8.22 1.03
N SER A 106 21.09 -7.18 1.49
CA SER A 106 22.13 -7.27 2.53
C SER A 106 21.58 -7.41 3.94
N ILE A 107 20.26 -7.15 4.14
CA ILE A 107 19.65 -7.10 5.46
C ILE A 107 19.85 -8.42 6.23
N PRO A 108 20.19 -8.40 7.52
CA PRO A 108 20.20 -9.57 8.36
C PRO A 108 18.79 -10.12 8.59
N TYR A 109 18.64 -11.45 8.63
CA TYR A 109 17.33 -12.10 8.83
C TYR A 109 16.60 -11.66 10.08
N TYR A 110 17.31 -11.39 11.21
CA TYR A 110 16.69 -10.96 12.45
C TYR A 110 15.95 -9.63 12.32
N VAL A 111 16.42 -8.71 11.47
CA VAL A 111 15.75 -7.43 11.24
C VAL A 111 14.43 -7.64 10.51
N VAL A 112 14.39 -8.53 9.51
CA VAL A 112 13.15 -8.90 8.80
C VAL A 112 12.18 -9.57 9.76
N ILE A 113 12.65 -10.52 10.58
CA ILE A 113 11.83 -11.20 11.60
C ILE A 113 11.20 -10.18 12.57
N VAL A 114 11.99 -9.23 13.05
CA VAL A 114 11.47 -8.18 13.95
C VAL A 114 10.44 -7.29 13.25
N ALA A 115 10.67 -6.93 11.97
CA ALA A 115 9.69 -6.17 11.18
C ALA A 115 8.36 -6.92 11.04
N ASP A 116 8.42 -8.23 10.73
CA ASP A 116 7.24 -9.09 10.56
C ASP A 116 6.46 -9.25 11.87
N VAL A 117 7.16 -9.55 12.98
CA VAL A 117 6.58 -9.69 14.30
C VAL A 117 5.89 -8.38 14.72
N PHE A 118 6.57 -7.25 14.55
CA PHE A 118 6.02 -5.94 14.87
C PHE A 118 4.79 -5.63 14.00
N ALA A 119 4.86 -5.86 12.69
CA ALA A 119 3.77 -5.60 11.75
C ALA A 119 2.52 -6.43 12.10
N ILE A 120 2.67 -7.72 12.35
CA ILE A 120 1.52 -8.61 12.58
C ILE A 120 1.04 -8.52 14.03
N LEU A 121 1.89 -8.80 15.03
CA LEU A 121 1.44 -8.90 16.41
C LEU A 121 1.11 -7.54 17.03
N LEU A 122 1.95 -6.53 16.82
CA LEU A 122 1.76 -5.23 17.45
C LEU A 122 0.84 -4.33 16.60
N VAL A 123 1.05 -4.24 15.30
CA VAL A 123 0.26 -3.32 14.47
C VAL A 123 -1.08 -3.93 14.08
N LYS A 124 -1.11 -5.10 13.46
CA LYS A 124 -2.37 -5.72 12.99
C LYS A 124 -3.28 -6.11 14.16
N TYR A 125 -2.77 -6.87 15.13
CA TYR A 125 -3.61 -7.41 16.20
C TYR A 125 -3.91 -6.41 17.31
N ALA A 126 -3.05 -5.44 17.62
CA ALA A 126 -3.34 -4.41 18.62
C ALA A 126 -4.47 -3.46 18.17
N PHE A 127 -4.59 -3.20 16.86
CA PHE A 127 -5.60 -2.29 16.30
C PHE A 127 -6.88 -2.97 15.83
N GLY A 128 -7.10 -4.25 16.07
CA GLY A 128 -8.40 -4.84 15.84
C GLY A 128 -8.43 -6.06 14.92
N GLY A 129 -7.31 -6.49 14.36
CA GLY A 129 -7.23 -7.69 13.49
C GLY A 129 -7.61 -7.42 12.04
N THR A 130 -7.98 -8.48 11.33
CA THR A 130 -8.30 -8.43 9.90
C THR A 130 -9.52 -7.56 9.63
N GLY A 131 -9.36 -6.53 8.80
CA GLY A 131 -10.42 -5.55 8.49
C GLY A 131 -10.25 -4.18 9.14
N TYR A 132 -9.42 -4.07 10.18
CA TYR A 132 -9.01 -2.79 10.79
C TYR A 132 -7.54 -2.47 10.47
N ASN A 133 -7.09 -2.82 9.27
CA ASN A 133 -5.68 -2.80 8.85
C ASN A 133 -5.15 -1.39 8.62
N LEU A 134 -5.00 -0.60 9.69
CA LEU A 134 -4.54 0.79 9.51
C LEU A 134 -3.07 0.91 9.10
N PHE A 135 -2.18 -0.02 9.51
CA PHE A 135 -0.74 0.34 9.47
C PHE A 135 0.23 -0.82 9.16
N TYR A 136 -0.22 -2.07 8.94
CA TYR A 136 0.68 -3.16 9.28
C TYR A 136 1.94 -3.39 8.43
N PRO A 137 2.00 -3.47 7.10
CA PRO A 137 3.30 -3.64 6.48
C PRO A 137 4.20 -2.41 6.62
N PRO A 138 3.72 -1.17 6.33
CA PRO A 138 4.56 0.01 6.48
C PRO A 138 4.91 0.32 7.94
N GLY A 139 4.09 -0.10 8.91
CA GLY A 139 4.41 0.06 10.33
C GLY A 139 5.61 -0.77 10.77
N GLY A 140 5.69 -2.03 10.37
CA GLY A 140 6.85 -2.89 10.61
C GLY A 140 8.12 -2.36 9.94
N LEU A 141 8.00 -1.95 8.68
CA LEU A 141 9.11 -1.35 7.92
C LEU A 141 9.61 -0.05 8.55
N LEU A 142 8.71 0.84 8.96
CA LEU A 142 9.11 2.08 9.61
C LEU A 142 9.79 1.81 10.96
N PHE A 143 9.28 0.85 11.74
CA PHE A 143 9.89 0.48 13.01
C PHE A 143 11.35 0.04 12.85
N VAL A 144 11.65 -0.88 11.94
CA VAL A 144 13.03 -1.32 11.71
C VAL A 144 13.89 -0.25 11.07
N THR A 145 13.31 0.63 10.25
CA THR A 145 14.02 1.79 9.68
C THR A 145 14.46 2.78 10.77
N LEU A 146 13.66 2.96 11.81
CA LEU A 146 14.01 3.81 12.95
C LEU A 146 15.04 3.15 13.87
N CYS A 147 14.92 1.83 14.09
CA CYS A 147 15.83 1.10 14.97
C CYS A 147 17.20 0.84 14.33
N TRP A 148 17.24 0.49 13.05
CA TRP A 148 18.47 0.10 12.33
C TRP A 148 18.59 0.78 10.97
N PRO A 149 18.62 2.12 10.89
CA PRO A 149 18.70 2.82 9.60
C PRO A 149 19.95 2.44 8.80
N GLN A 150 21.07 2.19 9.48
CA GLN A 150 22.32 1.79 8.85
C GLN A 150 22.23 0.46 8.08
N LEU A 151 21.41 -0.49 8.57
CA LEU A 151 21.21 -1.79 7.93
C LEU A 151 20.15 -1.70 6.82
N VAL A 152 19.09 -0.93 7.03
CA VAL A 152 17.99 -0.77 6.08
C VAL A 152 18.42 0.01 4.83
N PHE A 153 19.34 0.96 4.96
CA PHE A 153 19.86 1.74 3.82
C PHE A 153 21.21 1.26 3.28
N ALA A 154 21.64 0.06 3.68
CA ALA A 154 22.86 -0.57 3.18
C ALA A 154 22.54 -1.37 1.91
N TYR A 155 22.50 -0.72 0.75
CA TYR A 155 22.18 -1.39 -0.51
C TYR A 155 23.43 -2.01 -1.14
N PRO A 156 23.42 -3.33 -1.43
CA PRO A 156 24.49 -3.96 -2.19
C PRO A 156 24.39 -3.55 -3.67
N ALA A 157 25.49 -3.60 -4.38
CA ALA A 157 25.49 -3.43 -5.82
C ALA A 157 24.68 -4.57 -6.48
N THR A 158 24.03 -4.27 -7.61
CA THR A 158 23.31 -5.30 -8.40
C THR A 158 24.25 -6.37 -8.92
N PHE A 159 23.73 -7.60 -9.08
CA PHE A 159 24.51 -8.81 -9.46
C PHE A 159 25.60 -9.25 -8.46
N THR A 160 25.56 -8.74 -7.25
CA THR A 160 26.28 -9.36 -6.15
C THR A 160 25.42 -10.52 -5.64
N ASN A 161 25.97 -11.74 -5.63
CA ASN A 161 25.32 -12.89 -5.01
C ASN A 161 25.79 -13.00 -3.54
N PRO A 162 25.13 -12.28 -2.60
CA PRO A 162 25.52 -12.37 -1.20
C PRO A 162 25.26 -13.79 -0.70
N GLU A 163 26.11 -14.27 0.19
CA GLU A 163 25.94 -15.59 0.80
C GLU A 163 24.59 -15.70 1.50
N VAL A 164 23.93 -16.87 1.36
CA VAL A 164 22.57 -17.06 1.88
C VAL A 164 22.53 -16.88 3.40
N PHE A 165 23.50 -17.41 4.14
CA PHE A 165 23.55 -17.36 5.61
C PHE A 165 24.82 -16.66 6.17
N GLY A 166 25.58 -15.96 5.34
CA GLY A 166 26.78 -15.23 5.77
C GLY A 166 26.52 -13.78 6.13
N GLU A 167 27.50 -13.14 6.80
CA GLU A 167 27.56 -11.70 6.90
C GLU A 167 27.80 -11.09 5.51
N VAL A 168 26.96 -10.12 5.15
CA VAL A 168 27.12 -9.46 3.86
C VAL A 168 28.21 -8.39 3.97
N THR A 169 29.40 -8.76 3.60
CA THR A 169 30.55 -7.84 3.41
C THR A 169 30.48 -7.06 2.08
N ALA A 170 29.29 -7.01 1.44
CA ALA A 170 29.12 -6.31 0.19
C ALA A 170 29.39 -4.81 0.39
N ARG A 171 30.13 -4.21 -0.54
CA ARG A 171 30.30 -2.75 -0.59
C ARG A 171 28.93 -2.12 -0.74
N THR A 172 28.52 -1.36 0.27
CA THR A 172 27.29 -0.58 0.23
C THR A 172 27.49 0.61 -0.71
N THR A 173 26.52 0.82 -1.57
CA THR A 173 26.52 1.92 -2.52
C THR A 173 25.34 2.83 -2.22
N ASN A 174 25.49 4.12 -2.53
CA ASN A 174 24.45 5.10 -2.29
C ASN A 174 23.26 4.87 -3.24
N SER A 175 22.06 4.81 -2.68
CA SER A 175 20.84 4.76 -3.49
C SER A 175 20.58 6.07 -4.23
N ILE A 176 19.81 6.03 -5.31
CA ILE A 176 19.38 7.24 -6.04
C ILE A 176 18.64 8.19 -5.09
N ALA A 177 17.78 7.67 -4.21
CA ALA A 177 17.06 8.47 -3.22
C ALA A 177 18.02 9.23 -2.28
N TYR A 178 19.11 8.62 -1.86
CA TYR A 178 20.15 9.28 -1.06
C TYR A 178 20.86 10.38 -1.85
N VAL A 179 21.28 10.08 -3.08
CA VAL A 179 21.97 11.05 -3.94
C VAL A 179 21.09 12.28 -4.18
N LEU A 180 19.80 12.09 -4.41
CA LEU A 180 18.84 13.19 -4.54
C LEU A 180 18.65 13.95 -3.23
N SER A 181 18.65 13.30 -2.07
CA SER A 181 18.48 13.97 -0.77
C SER A 181 19.66 14.90 -0.44
N VAL A 182 20.86 14.57 -0.89
CA VAL A 182 22.07 15.40 -0.75
C VAL A 182 22.17 16.49 -1.84
N GLY A 183 21.21 16.55 -2.77
CA GLY A 183 21.22 17.51 -3.87
C GLY A 183 22.26 17.21 -4.95
N SER A 184 22.77 15.98 -4.99
CA SER A 184 23.73 15.53 -5.99
C SER A 184 23.03 14.89 -7.18
N VAL A 185 23.75 14.80 -8.30
CA VAL A 185 23.24 14.20 -9.52
C VAL A 185 23.53 12.70 -9.51
N PRO A 186 22.53 11.82 -9.71
CA PRO A 186 22.78 10.41 -9.88
C PRO A 186 23.68 10.15 -11.10
N SER A 187 24.72 9.34 -10.91
CA SER A 187 25.62 8.94 -12.01
C SER A 187 25.03 7.79 -12.85
N THR A 188 23.90 7.25 -12.44
CA THR A 188 23.22 6.12 -13.09
C THR A 188 22.41 6.64 -14.29
N ASP A 189 22.59 6.00 -15.44
CA ASP A 189 21.86 6.32 -16.65
C ASP A 189 20.36 5.97 -16.52
N MET A 190 19.50 6.72 -17.23
CA MET A 190 18.04 6.53 -17.19
C MET A 190 17.62 5.11 -17.60
N THR A 191 18.27 4.53 -18.60
CA THR A 191 18.02 3.15 -19.04
C THR A 191 18.36 2.12 -17.96
N SER A 192 19.46 2.35 -17.24
CA SER A 192 19.87 1.53 -16.10
C SER A 192 18.86 1.59 -14.95
N VAL A 193 18.25 2.75 -14.71
CA VAL A 193 17.19 2.88 -13.68
C VAL A 193 15.93 2.12 -14.09
N MET A 194 15.50 2.18 -15.35
CA MET A 194 14.35 1.40 -15.83
C MET A 194 14.57 -0.10 -15.70
N LEU A 195 15.78 -0.56 -15.98
CA LEU A 195 16.16 -1.96 -15.90
C LEU A 195 16.54 -2.42 -14.48
N GLY A 196 16.60 -1.49 -13.51
CA GLY A 196 16.92 -1.84 -12.12
C GLY A 196 18.40 -2.07 -11.83
N LEU A 197 19.29 -1.54 -12.65
CA LEU A 197 20.74 -1.63 -12.49
C LEU A 197 21.28 -0.54 -11.56
N TYR A 198 20.65 -0.35 -10.41
CA TYR A 198 21.06 0.61 -9.40
C TYR A 198 20.82 0.06 -7.99
N PRO A 199 21.53 0.55 -6.96
CA PRO A 199 21.36 0.10 -5.60
C PRO A 199 20.06 0.66 -5.00
N GLY A 200 19.21 -0.23 -4.49
CA GLY A 200 17.92 0.11 -3.93
C GLY A 200 17.22 -1.07 -3.24
N PRO A 201 16.01 -0.87 -2.69
CA PRO A 201 15.19 -1.94 -2.16
C PRO A 201 14.87 -2.99 -3.22
N MET A 202 14.85 -4.28 -2.83
CA MET A 202 14.72 -5.39 -3.78
C MET A 202 13.50 -5.30 -4.71
N GLY A 203 12.36 -4.85 -4.22
CA GLY A 203 11.12 -4.77 -5.00
C GLY A 203 10.97 -3.51 -5.84
N THR A 204 11.83 -2.50 -5.65
CA THR A 204 11.74 -1.22 -6.37
C THR A 204 12.64 -1.14 -7.60
N LEU A 205 13.53 -2.12 -7.79
CA LEU A 205 14.58 -2.06 -8.78
C LEU A 205 14.05 -1.97 -10.21
N ASN A 206 13.21 -2.89 -10.64
CA ASN A 206 12.77 -2.94 -12.03
C ASN A 206 11.48 -2.17 -12.25
N SER A 207 11.62 -0.94 -12.73
CA SER A 207 10.49 -0.04 -12.96
C SER A 207 9.55 -0.53 -14.08
N LEU A 208 10.06 -1.26 -15.08
CA LEU A 208 9.24 -1.83 -16.16
C LEU A 208 8.26 -2.87 -15.62
N VAL A 209 8.76 -3.74 -14.74
CA VAL A 209 7.90 -4.77 -14.12
C VAL A 209 6.93 -4.16 -13.13
N LEU A 210 7.32 -3.12 -12.40
CA LEU A 210 6.39 -2.35 -11.55
C LEU A 210 5.25 -1.72 -12.38
N LEU A 211 5.56 -1.13 -13.53
CA LEU A 211 4.55 -0.59 -14.45
C LEU A 211 3.66 -1.70 -15.02
N ALA A 212 4.23 -2.84 -15.39
CA ALA A 212 3.46 -4.00 -15.83
C ALA A 212 2.52 -4.52 -14.73
N CYS A 213 2.98 -4.60 -13.48
CA CYS A 213 2.16 -4.95 -12.33
C CYS A 213 1.02 -3.94 -12.11
N MET A 214 1.30 -2.63 -12.22
CA MET A 214 0.29 -1.59 -12.13
C MET A 214 -0.81 -1.77 -13.18
N LEU A 215 -0.42 -1.99 -14.44
CA LEU A 215 -1.38 -2.21 -15.54
C LEU A 215 -2.17 -3.52 -15.35
N TYR A 216 -1.51 -4.59 -14.89
CA TYR A 216 -2.18 -5.87 -14.61
C TYR A 216 -3.23 -5.71 -13.50
N LEU A 217 -2.86 -5.11 -12.36
CA LEU A 217 -3.78 -4.90 -11.24
C LEU A 217 -4.96 -3.98 -11.63
N ALA A 218 -4.71 -2.96 -12.45
CA ALA A 218 -5.75 -2.08 -12.98
C ALA A 218 -6.67 -2.82 -13.95
N ALA A 219 -6.14 -3.63 -14.87
CA ALA A 219 -6.93 -4.43 -15.82
C ALA A 219 -7.80 -5.48 -15.09
N ARG A 220 -7.33 -6.01 -13.97
CA ARG A 220 -8.09 -6.91 -13.09
C ARG A 220 -9.13 -6.17 -12.24
N GLY A 221 -9.09 -4.84 -12.19
CA GLY A 221 -9.94 -4.04 -11.31
C GLY A 221 -9.58 -4.17 -9.82
N SER A 222 -8.40 -4.69 -9.51
CA SER A 222 -7.89 -4.85 -8.14
C SER A 222 -7.47 -3.52 -7.52
N ILE A 223 -6.97 -2.58 -8.35
CA ILE A 223 -6.65 -1.20 -7.94
C ILE A 223 -7.27 -0.19 -8.91
N GLY A 224 -7.51 1.04 -8.42
CA GLY A 224 -7.89 2.16 -9.28
C GLY A 224 -6.65 2.79 -9.93
N LEU A 225 -6.52 2.72 -11.25
CA LEU A 225 -5.37 3.25 -12.00
C LEU A 225 -5.11 4.74 -11.72
N TRP A 226 -6.17 5.51 -11.47
CA TRP A 226 -6.08 6.94 -11.22
C TRP A 226 -5.33 7.30 -9.94
N GLN A 227 -5.40 6.46 -8.90
CA GLN A 227 -4.73 6.73 -7.62
C GLN A 227 -3.20 6.83 -7.77
N PRO A 228 -2.48 5.78 -8.23
CA PRO A 228 -1.04 5.89 -8.42
C PRO A 228 -0.64 6.94 -9.44
N LEU A 229 -1.41 7.11 -10.54
CA LEU A 229 -1.11 8.11 -11.56
C LEU A 229 -1.20 9.54 -11.04
N ILE A 230 -2.24 9.88 -10.26
CA ILE A 230 -2.39 11.22 -9.69
C ILE A 230 -1.31 11.49 -8.66
N THR A 231 -1.04 10.53 -7.76
CA THR A 231 0.01 10.68 -6.75
C THR A 231 1.38 10.90 -7.37
N LEU A 232 1.77 10.06 -8.35
CA LEU A 232 3.02 10.21 -9.07
C LEU A 232 3.04 11.47 -9.96
N GLY A 233 1.89 11.84 -10.52
CA GLY A 233 1.73 13.09 -11.29
C GLY A 233 2.01 14.33 -10.45
N VAL A 234 1.53 14.38 -9.21
CA VAL A 234 1.84 15.48 -8.27
C VAL A 234 3.34 15.53 -7.97
N VAL A 235 3.97 14.36 -7.71
CA VAL A 235 5.42 14.28 -7.49
C VAL A 235 6.19 14.75 -8.73
N ALA A 236 5.77 14.31 -9.93
CA ALA A 236 6.39 14.69 -11.18
C ALA A 236 6.32 16.19 -11.44
N VAL A 237 5.14 16.78 -11.29
CA VAL A 237 4.91 18.22 -11.49
C VAL A 237 5.80 19.02 -10.53
N PHE A 238 5.82 18.64 -9.26
CA PHE A 238 6.63 19.35 -8.28
C PHE A 238 8.13 19.21 -8.57
N ALA A 239 8.62 18.02 -8.92
CA ALA A 239 10.00 17.76 -9.29
C ALA A 239 10.42 18.49 -10.59
N ALA A 240 9.47 18.79 -11.48
CA ALA A 240 9.72 19.58 -12.68
C ALA A 240 9.92 21.06 -12.37
N PHE A 241 9.11 21.61 -11.45
CA PHE A 241 9.23 23.04 -11.05
C PHE A 241 10.37 23.31 -10.07
N PHE A 242 10.66 22.35 -9.19
CA PHE A 242 11.69 22.45 -8.16
C PHE A 242 12.67 21.27 -8.25
N PRO A 243 13.52 21.21 -9.30
CA PRO A 243 14.45 20.10 -9.47
C PRO A 243 15.48 20.07 -8.35
N ARG A 244 15.59 18.94 -7.63
CA ARG A 244 16.62 18.76 -6.58
C ARG A 244 18.01 18.51 -7.18
N ALA A 245 18.06 17.83 -8.29
CA ALA A 245 19.30 17.61 -9.02
C ALA A 245 19.51 18.75 -10.05
N ALA A 246 20.71 19.34 -10.10
CA ALA A 246 21.05 20.47 -10.97
C ALA A 246 21.09 20.13 -12.49
N TYR A 247 20.38 19.11 -12.90
CA TYR A 247 20.23 18.65 -14.29
C TYR A 247 19.02 19.32 -14.98
N SER A 248 18.35 18.60 -15.85
CA SER A 248 17.11 19.05 -16.47
C SER A 248 15.91 18.72 -15.57
N SER A 249 14.84 19.51 -15.66
CA SER A 249 13.56 19.23 -14.98
C SER A 249 13.04 17.83 -15.28
N LEU A 250 13.22 17.35 -16.52
CA LEU A 250 12.82 16.00 -16.94
C LEU A 250 13.62 14.90 -16.23
N ALA A 251 14.92 15.09 -16.04
CA ALA A 251 15.74 14.13 -15.30
C ALA A 251 15.34 14.07 -13.82
N SER A 252 15.05 15.22 -13.19
CA SER A 252 14.58 15.26 -11.80
C SER A 252 13.24 14.52 -11.64
N MET A 253 12.26 14.77 -12.53
CA MET A 253 11.01 14.02 -12.54
C MET A 253 11.24 12.50 -12.64
N TYR A 254 12.11 12.12 -13.57
CA TYR A 254 12.39 10.71 -13.84
C TYR A 254 12.98 10.00 -12.63
N TYR A 255 14.01 10.56 -12.02
CA TYR A 255 14.66 9.96 -10.85
C TYR A 255 13.76 9.95 -9.61
N GLU A 256 12.93 10.97 -9.40
CA GLU A 256 11.96 10.98 -8.29
C GLU A 256 10.91 9.88 -8.40
N ILE A 257 10.44 9.57 -9.60
CA ILE A 257 9.43 8.53 -9.82
C ILE A 257 10.05 7.14 -9.84
N PHE A 258 11.10 6.94 -10.64
CA PHE A 258 11.64 5.62 -10.95
C PHE A 258 12.87 5.23 -10.12
N GLY A 259 13.59 6.20 -9.59
CA GLY A 259 14.79 5.97 -8.77
C GLY A 259 14.51 5.85 -7.27
N THR A 260 13.27 6.07 -6.84
CA THR A 260 12.86 6.00 -5.43
C THR A 260 11.84 4.88 -5.21
N ALA A 261 11.51 4.62 -3.95
CA ALA A 261 10.44 3.66 -3.61
C ALA A 261 9.02 4.19 -3.87
N ALA A 262 8.87 5.38 -4.47
CA ALA A 262 7.58 6.02 -4.71
C ALA A 262 6.66 5.15 -5.59
N LEU A 263 7.19 4.59 -6.68
CA LEU A 263 6.41 3.76 -7.61
C LEU A 263 5.88 2.50 -6.92
N PHE A 264 6.72 1.77 -6.18
CA PHE A 264 6.30 0.58 -5.43
C PHE A 264 5.24 0.92 -4.37
N GLY A 265 5.51 1.93 -3.55
CA GLY A 265 4.61 2.31 -2.45
C GLY A 265 3.27 2.85 -2.93
N THR A 266 3.22 3.58 -4.05
CA THR A 266 1.96 4.06 -4.61
C THR A 266 1.11 2.94 -5.19
N ILE A 267 1.72 1.92 -5.83
CA ILE A 267 1.01 0.79 -6.41
C ILE A 267 0.49 -0.16 -5.33
N PHE A 268 1.37 -0.59 -4.40
CA PHE A 268 1.05 -1.70 -3.48
C PHE A 268 0.57 -1.23 -2.11
N MET A 269 0.98 -0.05 -1.63
CA MET A 269 0.65 0.40 -0.28
C MET A 269 -0.43 1.49 -0.26
N LEU A 270 -0.35 2.50 -1.14
CA LEU A 270 -1.34 3.59 -1.18
C LEU A 270 -2.63 3.22 -1.93
N SER A 271 -2.54 2.35 -2.93
CA SER A 271 -3.70 1.93 -3.74
C SER A 271 -4.41 0.71 -3.16
N GLU A 272 -4.06 0.27 -1.95
CA GLU A 272 -4.71 -0.85 -1.29
C GLU A 272 -6.18 -0.51 -1.00
N PRO A 273 -7.14 -1.35 -1.47
CA PRO A 273 -8.57 -1.04 -1.35
C PRO A 273 -9.11 -1.08 0.09
N VAL A 274 -8.37 -1.70 1.02
CA VAL A 274 -8.79 -1.84 2.43
C VAL A 274 -8.56 -0.56 3.22
N THR A 275 -7.45 0.13 2.97
CA THR A 275 -7.03 1.35 3.70
C THR A 275 -7.24 2.62 2.89
N GLY A 276 -7.48 2.50 1.59
CA GLY A 276 -7.77 3.60 0.68
C GLY A 276 -9.14 4.22 0.92
N ALA A 277 -9.33 5.47 0.47
CA ALA A 277 -10.63 6.12 0.51
C ALA A 277 -11.67 5.32 -0.30
N THR A 278 -12.86 5.16 0.26
CA THR A 278 -13.90 4.27 -0.29
C THR A 278 -14.55 4.84 -1.55
N ARG A 279 -14.64 6.17 -1.66
CA ARG A 279 -15.36 6.87 -2.72
C ARG A 279 -14.42 7.47 -3.76
N GLU A 280 -14.87 7.61 -5.00
CA GLU A 280 -14.05 8.16 -6.10
C GLU A 280 -13.56 9.59 -5.83
N GLU A 281 -14.42 10.47 -5.33
CA GLU A 281 -14.02 11.84 -4.94
C GLU A 281 -13.00 11.82 -3.79
N GLY A 282 -13.21 10.95 -2.80
CA GLY A 282 -12.28 10.73 -1.70
C GLY A 282 -10.94 10.19 -2.17
N ARG A 283 -10.93 9.24 -3.13
CA ARG A 283 -9.71 8.68 -3.72
C ARG A 283 -8.88 9.74 -4.46
N LEU A 284 -9.53 10.61 -5.21
CA LEU A 284 -8.86 11.70 -5.91
C LEU A 284 -8.20 12.66 -4.90
N LEU A 285 -8.93 13.10 -3.89
CA LEU A 285 -8.40 13.98 -2.85
C LEU A 285 -7.27 13.30 -2.07
N SER A 286 -7.45 12.05 -1.69
CA SER A 286 -6.44 11.22 -1.02
C SER A 286 -5.16 11.12 -1.85
N SER A 287 -5.26 10.88 -3.17
CA SER A 287 -4.10 10.77 -4.07
C SER A 287 -3.31 12.07 -4.18
N ILE A 288 -4.01 13.22 -4.24
CA ILE A 288 -3.35 14.54 -4.27
C ILE A 288 -2.63 14.80 -2.94
N VAL A 289 -3.31 14.55 -1.81
CA VAL A 289 -2.72 14.75 -0.47
C VAL A 289 -1.51 13.82 -0.28
N ALA A 290 -1.61 12.56 -0.70
CA ALA A 290 -0.50 11.62 -0.65
C ALA A 290 0.69 12.09 -1.48
N GLY A 291 0.45 12.60 -2.69
CA GLY A 291 1.49 13.18 -3.54
C GLY A 291 2.19 14.37 -2.90
N LEU A 292 1.43 15.29 -2.31
CA LEU A 292 1.97 16.45 -1.61
C LEU A 292 2.79 16.06 -0.37
N LEU A 293 2.30 15.10 0.43
CA LEU A 293 3.04 14.59 1.58
C LEU A 293 4.33 13.89 1.14
N LEU A 294 4.29 13.12 0.04
CA LEU A 294 5.47 12.44 -0.48
C LEU A 294 6.52 13.44 -0.97
N VAL A 295 6.11 14.49 -1.67
CA VAL A 295 6.99 15.61 -2.05
C VAL A 295 7.56 16.27 -0.80
N GLY A 296 6.72 16.65 0.15
CA GLY A 296 7.15 17.27 1.40
C GLY A 296 8.21 16.43 2.12
N TYR A 297 7.95 15.13 2.23
CA TYR A 297 8.91 14.23 2.87
C TYR A 297 10.18 14.04 2.05
N ASN A 298 10.10 13.86 0.75
CA ASN A 298 11.28 13.68 -0.10
C ASN A 298 12.19 14.91 -0.07
N TYR A 299 11.64 16.12 0.03
CA TYR A 299 12.41 17.37 0.03
C TYR A 299 12.93 17.78 1.41
N PHE A 300 12.21 17.46 2.48
CA PHE A 300 12.53 17.91 3.84
C PHE A 300 12.78 16.77 4.83
N GLY A 301 12.51 15.52 4.44
CA GLY A 301 12.64 14.36 5.31
C GLY A 301 14.09 13.91 5.49
N ALA A 302 14.34 13.24 6.62
CA ALA A 302 15.67 12.75 6.99
C ALA A 302 15.99 11.36 6.39
N TYR A 303 14.98 10.57 6.00
CA TYR A 303 15.16 9.19 5.53
C TYR A 303 14.84 9.02 4.05
N GLN A 304 15.49 8.06 3.41
CA GLN A 304 15.39 7.83 1.96
C GLN A 304 14.05 7.20 1.52
N GLN A 305 13.31 6.57 2.43
CA GLN A 305 12.04 5.89 2.14
C GLN A 305 10.84 6.66 2.70
N GLY A 306 10.63 7.88 2.23
CA GLY A 306 9.53 8.74 2.65
C GLY A 306 8.14 8.15 2.46
N ILE A 307 7.99 7.26 1.48
CA ILE A 307 6.71 6.61 1.17
C ILE A 307 6.12 5.85 2.36
N LEU A 308 6.94 5.23 3.22
CA LEU A 308 6.45 4.49 4.39
C LEU A 308 5.70 5.38 5.37
N LEU A 309 6.27 6.54 5.68
CA LEU A 309 5.62 7.52 6.57
C LEU A 309 4.36 8.10 5.92
N VAL A 310 4.42 8.37 4.62
CA VAL A 310 3.27 8.90 3.87
C VAL A 310 2.10 7.91 3.89
N VAL A 311 2.35 6.62 3.69
CA VAL A 311 1.29 5.59 3.76
C VAL A 311 0.66 5.55 5.15
N LEU A 312 1.46 5.60 6.22
CA LEU A 312 0.94 5.62 7.59
C LEU A 312 0.07 6.86 7.87
N LEU A 313 0.54 8.03 7.44
CA LEU A 313 -0.24 9.27 7.59
C LEU A 313 -1.53 9.22 6.76
N MET A 314 -1.46 8.72 5.53
CA MET A 314 -2.64 8.60 4.66
C MET A 314 -3.68 7.64 5.21
N ASN A 315 -3.28 6.57 5.88
CA ASN A 315 -4.23 5.66 6.52
C ASN A 315 -5.05 6.36 7.62
N ILE A 316 -4.44 7.30 8.36
CA ILE A 316 -5.17 8.14 9.33
C ILE A 316 -6.05 9.16 8.60
N ILE A 317 -5.50 9.85 7.60
CA ILE A 317 -6.16 10.94 6.88
C ILE A 317 -7.34 10.42 6.05
N ASN A 318 -7.24 9.24 5.44
CA ASN A 318 -8.30 8.64 4.63
C ASN A 318 -9.60 8.47 5.41
N HIS A 319 -9.53 8.10 6.69
CA HIS A 319 -10.71 8.02 7.55
C HIS A 319 -11.41 9.38 7.70
N HIS A 320 -10.65 10.45 7.84
CA HIS A 320 -11.20 11.81 7.90
C HIS A 320 -11.77 12.26 6.53
N ILE A 321 -11.07 11.95 5.44
CA ILE A 321 -11.53 12.25 4.07
C ILE A 321 -12.88 11.58 3.81
N ASP A 322 -13.02 10.30 4.15
CA ASP A 322 -14.29 9.56 3.98
C ASP A 322 -15.41 10.18 4.79
N THR A 323 -15.16 10.55 6.04
CA THR A 323 -16.15 11.22 6.91
C THR A 323 -16.61 12.56 6.34
N VAL A 324 -15.69 13.37 5.83
CA VAL A 324 -16.02 14.69 5.23
C VAL A 324 -16.81 14.52 3.94
N THR A 325 -16.36 13.60 3.07
CA THR A 325 -17.01 13.31 1.79
C THR A 325 -18.43 12.77 1.99
N GLU A 326 -18.62 11.92 2.99
CA GLU A 326 -19.94 11.38 3.34
C GLU A 326 -20.91 12.46 3.83
N LYS A 327 -20.48 13.33 4.74
CA LYS A 327 -21.29 14.46 5.22
C LYS A 327 -21.69 15.39 4.09
N ARG A 328 -20.79 15.69 3.15
CA ARG A 328 -21.07 16.53 1.97
C ARG A 328 -22.15 15.91 1.10
N MET A 329 -22.04 14.63 0.77
CA MET A 329 -23.02 13.92 -0.05
C MET A 329 -24.38 13.80 0.62
N GLN A 330 -24.43 13.56 1.94
CA GLN A 330 -25.69 13.55 2.66
C GLN A 330 -26.38 14.91 2.56
N LYS A 331 -25.62 16.00 2.68
CA LYS A 331 -26.15 17.37 2.50
C LYS A 331 -26.69 17.60 1.09
N GLU A 332 -25.95 17.17 0.07
CA GLU A 332 -26.37 17.27 -1.34
C GLU A 332 -27.62 16.43 -1.64
N ARG A 333 -27.68 15.19 -1.11
CA ARG A 333 -28.87 14.35 -1.23
C ARG A 333 -30.08 14.99 -0.59
N ARG A 334 -29.97 15.51 0.64
CA ARG A 334 -31.06 16.23 1.31
C ARG A 334 -31.53 17.44 0.51
N ALA A 335 -30.59 18.20 -0.05
CA ALA A 335 -30.92 19.34 -0.90
C ALA A 335 -31.65 18.94 -2.21
N ARG A 336 -31.26 17.82 -2.81
CA ARG A 336 -31.95 17.27 -4.01
C ARG A 336 -33.35 16.75 -3.69
N TYR A 337 -33.55 16.10 -2.53
CA TYR A 337 -34.87 15.65 -2.09
C TYR A 337 -35.79 16.84 -1.81
N ALA A 338 -35.33 17.85 -1.07
CA ALA A 338 -36.09 19.07 -0.82
C ALA A 338 -36.50 19.80 -2.10
N LYS A 339 -35.61 19.87 -3.12
CA LYS A 339 -35.95 20.45 -4.42
C LYS A 339 -37.01 19.63 -5.20
N ARG A 340 -36.98 18.27 -5.09
CA ARG A 340 -37.98 17.40 -5.72
C ARG A 340 -39.36 17.54 -5.05
N GLU A 341 -39.41 17.61 -3.72
CA GLU A 341 -40.64 17.86 -2.98
C GLU A 341 -41.24 19.22 -3.36
N ALA A 342 -40.43 20.28 -3.39
CA ALA A 342 -40.86 21.60 -3.80
C ALA A 342 -41.33 21.71 -5.29
N ALA A 343 -40.82 20.83 -6.15
CA ALA A 343 -41.23 20.78 -7.56
C ALA A 343 -42.42 19.83 -7.81
N GLY A 344 -42.68 18.90 -6.89
CA GLY A 344 -43.83 17.97 -6.98
C GLY A 344 -45.12 18.50 -6.38
N ASP A 345 -45.04 19.60 -5.61
CA ASP A 345 -46.20 20.34 -5.08
C ASP A 345 -46.72 21.42 -6.04
N GLN A 346 -46.19 21.50 -7.28
CA GLN A 346 -46.72 22.33 -8.39
C GLN A 346 -47.30 21.42 -9.50
#